data_0f76da4cbeceba890e5763f02f88c391
#
_entry.id   0f76da4cbeceba890e5763f02f88c391
#
_cell.length_a   1.000
_cell.length_b   1.000
_cell.length_c   1.000
_cell.angle_alpha   90.00
_cell.angle_beta   90.00
_cell.angle_gamma   90.00
#
_symmetry.space_group_name_H-M   'P 1'
#
loop_
_entity.id
_entity.type
_entity.pdbx_description
1 polymer ?
#
loop_
_entity_poly.entity_id
_entity_poly.type
_entity_poly.pdbx_seq_one_letter_code
_entity_poly.pdbx_strand_id
1 'polypeptide(L)'
;MNKLSRREFLTAVGGVALGGGLPLPRFGQNPILGSGSHRYECIHDWLTPPAGMAFGDTHGVAQDAKGNIYVAHTVHGSSQSSDAICVYSEDGKFLRSWGSQFKGGAHGLDLRKEGREEFIYHCDTNKRNVVKTRLDGTVVWERGVPMESGKYSNKEPYIPTNVAFGPNGMLFVADGYGSNWIHIYDAKGNYQKTITTPGSERGQ
;
A
#
# COMPACT_ATOMS: atom_id res chain seq x y z
N MET A 1 1.22 19.49 27.09
CA MET A 1 0.23 19.68 25.99
C MET A 1 -0.59 18.41 25.90
N ASN A 2 -1.84 18.43 26.35
CA ASN A 2 -2.73 17.28 26.28
C ASN A 2 -3.13 17.01 24.83
N LYS A 3 -2.94 15.76 24.38
CA LYS A 3 -3.38 15.33 23.06
C LYS A 3 -4.89 15.10 23.12
N LEU A 4 -5.65 15.81 22.30
CA LEU A 4 -7.08 15.58 22.12
C LEU A 4 -7.31 14.19 21.50
N SER A 5 -8.29 13.45 22.03
CA SER A 5 -8.72 12.19 21.46
C SER A 5 -9.49 12.44 20.14
N ARG A 6 -9.59 11.41 19.28
CA ARG A 6 -10.37 11.47 18.03
C ARG A 6 -11.83 11.92 18.24
N ARG A 7 -12.41 11.57 19.37
CA ARG A 7 -13.77 11.94 19.75
C ARG A 7 -13.88 13.42 20.14
N GLU A 8 -12.89 13.93 20.87
CA GLU A 8 -12.83 15.35 21.26
C GLU A 8 -12.58 16.26 20.07
N PHE A 9 -11.82 15.80 19.07
CA PHE A 9 -11.62 16.51 17.82
C PHE A 9 -12.93 16.64 17.01
N LEU A 10 -13.71 15.57 16.90
CA LEU A 10 -15.01 15.60 16.19
C LEU A 10 -16.07 16.42 16.93
N THR A 11 -16.03 16.48 18.26
CA THR A 11 -16.95 17.30 19.07
C THR A 11 -16.58 18.78 19.02
N ALA A 12 -15.30 19.11 18.93
CA ALA A 12 -14.83 20.50 18.80
C ALA A 12 -15.19 21.13 17.44
N VAL A 13 -15.35 20.33 16.39
CA VAL A 13 -15.77 20.79 15.06
C VAL A 13 -17.29 20.99 14.97
N GLY A 14 -18.07 20.33 15.84
CA GLY A 14 -19.55 20.43 15.87
C GLY A 14 -20.13 21.54 16.75
N GLY A 15 -19.32 22.25 17.53
CA GLY A 15 -19.77 23.12 18.65
C GLY A 15 -19.57 24.63 18.49
N VAL A 16 -19.19 25.15 17.34
CA VAL A 16 -19.02 26.60 17.13
C VAL A 16 -19.94 27.10 16.02
N ALA A 17 -21.20 27.16 16.33
CA ALA A 17 -22.17 27.90 15.53
C ALA A 17 -22.91 28.87 16.43
N LEU A 18 -22.26 29.97 16.83
CA LEU A 18 -22.93 31.24 17.19
C LEU A 18 -21.87 32.34 17.33
N GLY A 19 -21.78 33.24 16.32
CA GLY A 19 -21.17 34.54 16.45
C GLY A 19 -19.74 34.70 15.89
N GLY A 20 -19.63 34.90 14.60
CA GLY A 20 -18.39 35.32 13.92
C GLY A 20 -18.15 34.51 12.67
N GLY A 21 -18.40 35.08 11.50
CA GLY A 21 -18.41 34.44 10.19
C GLY A 21 -17.14 33.70 9.78
N LEU A 22 -16.95 32.49 10.30
CA LEU A 22 -16.10 31.52 9.65
C LEU A 22 -16.82 31.08 8.36
N PRO A 23 -16.16 31.11 7.20
CA PRO A 23 -16.78 30.63 5.98
C PRO A 23 -17.12 29.16 6.17
N LEU A 24 -18.42 28.86 6.13
CA LEU A 24 -18.87 27.45 6.02
C LEU A 24 -18.16 26.84 4.81
N PRO A 25 -17.66 25.60 4.92
CA PRO A 25 -17.11 24.91 3.77
C PRO A 25 -18.19 24.93 2.67
N ARG A 26 -17.86 25.53 1.54
CA ARG A 26 -18.73 25.51 0.36
C ARG A 26 -18.83 24.05 -0.06
N PHE A 27 -20.03 23.48 0.02
CA PHE A 27 -20.34 22.21 -0.58
C PHE A 27 -19.92 22.28 -2.06
N GLY A 28 -18.93 21.48 -2.46
CA GLY A 28 -18.44 21.42 -3.85
C GLY A 28 -16.98 21.87 -4.06
N GLN A 29 -16.24 22.26 -3.02
CA GLN A 29 -14.79 22.49 -3.15
C GLN A 29 -14.01 21.38 -2.45
N ASN A 30 -13.05 20.82 -3.17
CA ASN A 30 -12.13 19.85 -2.59
C ASN A 30 -11.32 20.47 -1.43
N PRO A 31 -11.14 19.75 -0.31
CA PRO A 31 -10.39 20.27 0.82
C PRO A 31 -8.91 20.45 0.47
N ILE A 32 -8.33 21.56 0.94
CA ILE A 32 -6.90 21.81 0.85
C ILE A 32 -6.23 21.34 2.14
N LEU A 33 -5.28 20.42 2.03
CA LEU A 33 -4.51 19.85 3.13
C LEU A 33 -3.08 20.39 3.11
N GLY A 34 -2.46 20.49 4.29
CA GLY A 34 -1.07 20.95 4.44
C GLY A 34 -0.94 22.45 4.71
N SER A 35 0.32 22.96 4.72
CA SER A 35 0.66 24.34 5.05
C SER A 35 1.86 24.83 4.24
N GLY A 36 2.04 26.16 4.17
CA GLY A 36 3.16 26.79 3.45
C GLY A 36 3.21 26.38 1.99
N SER A 37 4.37 25.92 1.53
CA SER A 37 4.61 25.42 0.17
C SER A 37 4.14 23.96 -0.06
N HIS A 38 3.71 23.27 0.99
CA HIS A 38 3.25 21.87 0.94
C HIS A 38 1.72 21.84 1.13
N ARG A 39 1.01 22.38 0.15
CA ARG A 39 -0.45 22.39 0.13
C ARG A 39 -0.94 21.54 -1.03
N TYR A 40 -1.92 20.67 -0.74
CA TYR A 40 -2.46 19.69 -1.67
C TYR A 40 -3.98 19.78 -1.67
N GLU A 41 -4.58 19.76 -2.83
CA GLU A 41 -6.02 19.57 -2.99
C GLU A 41 -6.36 18.08 -2.88
N CYS A 42 -7.31 17.74 -2.01
CA CYS A 42 -7.81 16.38 -1.88
C CYS A 42 -9.01 16.20 -2.83
N ILE A 43 -8.77 15.53 -3.95
CA ILE A 43 -9.81 15.24 -4.94
C ILE A 43 -10.47 13.91 -4.57
N HIS A 44 -11.65 13.98 -3.97
CA HIS A 44 -12.43 12.80 -3.64
C HIS A 44 -13.00 12.16 -4.93
N ASP A 45 -13.19 10.83 -4.89
CA ASP A 45 -13.75 10.03 -5.96
C ASP A 45 -13.02 10.14 -7.32
N TRP A 46 -11.75 10.57 -7.28
CA TRP A 46 -10.93 10.69 -8.48
C TRP A 46 -10.69 9.33 -9.15
N LEU A 47 -10.52 8.26 -8.36
CA LEU A 47 -10.48 6.88 -8.83
C LEU A 47 -11.79 6.18 -8.48
N THR A 48 -12.51 5.73 -9.49
CA THR A 48 -13.76 4.99 -9.32
C THR A 48 -13.58 3.54 -9.78
N PRO A 49 -13.97 2.54 -8.97
CA PRO A 49 -13.97 1.15 -9.43
C PRO A 49 -14.87 0.99 -10.67
N PRO A 50 -14.49 0.15 -11.65
CA PRO A 50 -15.36 -0.12 -12.79
C PRO A 50 -16.64 -0.85 -12.35
N ALA A 51 -17.65 -0.83 -13.19
CA ALA A 51 -18.94 -1.49 -12.92
C ALA A 51 -18.73 -2.97 -12.56
N GLY A 52 -19.40 -3.42 -11.52
CA GLY A 52 -19.28 -4.80 -11.01
C GLY A 52 -18.07 -5.05 -10.12
N MET A 53 -17.18 -4.08 -9.94
CA MET A 53 -16.06 -4.16 -9.02
C MET A 53 -16.34 -3.31 -7.77
N ALA A 54 -15.97 -3.83 -6.61
CA ALA A 54 -15.97 -3.09 -5.36
C ALA A 54 -14.60 -3.23 -4.69
N PHE A 55 -14.00 -2.09 -4.32
CA PHE A 55 -12.76 -2.08 -3.57
C PHE A 55 -12.99 -2.63 -2.16
N GLY A 56 -12.07 -3.48 -1.71
CA GLY A 56 -11.86 -3.75 -0.30
C GLY A 56 -10.95 -2.67 0.30
N ASP A 57 -10.17 -3.05 1.32
CA ASP A 57 -9.16 -2.16 1.87
C ASP A 57 -8.07 -1.88 0.82
N THR A 58 -7.76 -0.62 0.59
CA THR A 58 -6.70 -0.19 -0.33
C THR A 58 -5.43 0.08 0.46
N HIS A 59 -4.32 -0.57 0.11
CA HIS A 59 -3.07 -0.49 0.86
C HIS A 59 -1.88 0.01 0.04
N GLY A 60 -1.87 -0.23 -1.25
CA GLY A 60 -0.75 0.11 -2.11
C GLY A 60 -1.16 0.93 -3.34
N VAL A 61 -0.35 1.93 -3.67
CA VAL A 61 -0.46 2.71 -4.90
C VAL A 61 0.93 2.95 -5.48
N ALA A 62 1.07 2.80 -6.80
CA ALA A 62 2.31 3.12 -7.51
C ALA A 62 1.99 3.72 -8.89
N GLN A 63 2.94 4.47 -9.45
CA GLN A 63 2.83 5.05 -10.78
C GLN A 63 3.96 4.56 -11.67
N ASP A 64 3.65 4.14 -12.90
CA ASP A 64 4.66 3.77 -13.89
C ASP A 64 5.22 5.01 -14.64
N ALA A 65 6.25 4.81 -15.44
CA ALA A 65 6.89 5.88 -16.21
C ALA A 65 5.99 6.48 -17.32
N LYS A 66 4.83 5.85 -17.61
CA LYS A 66 3.83 6.37 -18.56
C LYS A 66 2.71 7.15 -17.84
N GLY A 67 2.79 7.30 -16.50
CA GLY A 67 1.78 7.95 -15.70
C GLY A 67 0.62 7.05 -15.28
N ASN A 68 0.60 5.76 -15.65
CA ASN A 68 -0.47 4.86 -15.20
C ASN A 68 -0.35 4.59 -13.71
N ILE A 69 -1.49 4.58 -13.03
CA ILE A 69 -1.60 4.41 -11.58
C ILE A 69 -2.13 3.02 -11.27
N TYR A 70 -1.41 2.29 -10.45
CA TYR A 70 -1.73 0.95 -9.99
C TYR A 70 -2.22 1.03 -8.55
N VAL A 71 -3.41 0.48 -8.28
CA VAL A 71 -4.02 0.45 -6.95
C VAL A 71 -4.21 -1.00 -6.53
N ALA A 72 -3.65 -1.37 -5.38
CA ALA A 72 -3.87 -2.66 -4.76
C ALA A 72 -5.00 -2.59 -3.72
N HIS A 73 -5.92 -3.55 -3.76
CA HIS A 73 -7.01 -3.67 -2.79
C HIS A 73 -7.35 -5.12 -2.48
N THR A 74 -7.96 -5.37 -1.32
CA THR A 74 -8.28 -6.72 -0.85
C THR A 74 -9.48 -7.37 -1.56
N VAL A 75 -10.20 -6.63 -2.40
CA VAL A 75 -11.45 -7.02 -3.05
C VAL A 75 -12.60 -7.18 -2.05
N HIS A 76 -13.57 -6.27 -2.08
CA HIS A 76 -14.74 -6.34 -1.21
C HIS A 76 -15.62 -7.57 -1.51
N GLY A 77 -16.31 -8.07 -0.49
CA GLY A 77 -17.15 -9.26 -0.63
C GLY A 77 -18.32 -9.13 -1.63
N SER A 78 -18.76 -7.90 -1.93
CA SER A 78 -19.80 -7.63 -2.94
C SER A 78 -19.25 -7.49 -4.36
N SER A 79 -17.93 -7.53 -4.57
CA SER A 79 -17.32 -7.42 -5.90
C SER A 79 -17.61 -8.65 -6.73
N GLN A 80 -18.01 -8.45 -7.98
CA GLN A 80 -18.18 -9.52 -8.97
C GLN A 80 -16.83 -9.91 -9.60
N SER A 81 -15.85 -9.01 -9.62
CA SER A 81 -14.48 -9.29 -10.01
C SER A 81 -13.66 -9.76 -8.81
N SER A 82 -12.71 -10.65 -9.06
CA SER A 82 -11.69 -11.08 -8.08
C SER A 82 -10.37 -10.35 -8.24
N ASP A 83 -10.24 -9.45 -9.21
CA ASP A 83 -9.00 -8.73 -9.48
C ASP A 83 -8.66 -7.78 -8.33
N ALA A 84 -7.46 -7.88 -7.83
CA ALA A 84 -6.98 -7.10 -6.68
C ALA A 84 -6.09 -5.91 -7.08
N ILE A 85 -5.75 -5.80 -8.36
CA ILE A 85 -4.96 -4.70 -8.90
C ILE A 85 -5.76 -3.99 -9.98
N CYS A 86 -6.05 -2.71 -9.77
CA CYS A 86 -6.67 -1.84 -10.75
C CYS A 86 -5.65 -0.88 -11.33
N VAL A 87 -5.73 -0.66 -12.64
CA VAL A 87 -4.84 0.25 -13.36
C VAL A 87 -5.65 1.38 -13.97
N TYR A 88 -5.22 2.59 -13.71
CA TYR A 88 -5.84 3.83 -14.20
C TYR A 88 -4.82 4.63 -14.99
N SER A 89 -5.30 5.45 -15.91
CA SER A 89 -4.47 6.47 -16.55
C SER A 89 -4.19 7.64 -15.59
N GLU A 90 -3.28 8.51 -15.97
CA GLU A 90 -2.89 9.71 -15.21
C GLU A 90 -4.08 10.64 -14.90
N ASP A 91 -5.11 10.65 -15.73
CA ASP A 91 -6.35 11.41 -15.56
C ASP A 91 -7.45 10.65 -14.77
N GLY A 92 -7.12 9.51 -14.14
CA GLY A 92 -8.04 8.73 -13.30
C GLY A 92 -9.00 7.81 -14.05
N LYS A 93 -8.85 7.63 -15.38
CA LYS A 93 -9.70 6.73 -16.15
C LYS A 93 -9.26 5.29 -15.97
N PHE A 94 -10.21 4.40 -15.65
CA PHE A 94 -9.93 2.96 -15.57
C PHE A 94 -9.47 2.40 -16.92
N LEU A 95 -8.37 1.64 -16.89
CA LEU A 95 -7.76 1.01 -18.06
C LEU A 95 -7.96 -0.51 -18.06
N ARG A 96 -7.63 -1.18 -16.97
CA ARG A 96 -7.72 -2.64 -16.81
C ARG A 96 -7.57 -3.04 -15.35
N SER A 97 -7.87 -4.30 -15.06
CA SER A 97 -7.58 -4.96 -13.78
C SER A 97 -6.98 -6.34 -13.98
N TRP A 98 -6.33 -6.86 -12.94
CA TRP A 98 -5.74 -8.18 -12.87
C TRP A 98 -5.42 -8.55 -11.41
N GLY A 99 -4.81 -9.72 -11.18
CA GLY A 99 -4.30 -10.06 -9.86
C GLY A 99 -5.30 -10.78 -8.97
N SER A 100 -6.18 -11.60 -9.55
CA SER A 100 -7.12 -12.42 -8.78
C SER A 100 -6.44 -13.33 -7.75
N GLN A 101 -5.17 -13.67 -7.99
CA GLN A 101 -4.35 -14.45 -7.04
C GLN A 101 -4.05 -13.69 -5.73
N PHE A 102 -4.18 -12.37 -5.69
CA PHE A 102 -3.97 -11.53 -4.51
C PHE A 102 -5.25 -11.20 -3.74
N LYS A 103 -6.40 -11.76 -4.16
CA LYS A 103 -7.69 -11.51 -3.50
C LYS A 103 -7.61 -11.79 -1.99
N GLY A 104 -8.02 -10.81 -1.20
CA GLY A 104 -8.03 -10.86 0.25
C GLY A 104 -6.69 -10.58 0.93
N GLY A 105 -5.56 -10.63 0.20
CA GLY A 105 -4.22 -10.47 0.75
C GLY A 105 -3.41 -9.33 0.15
N ALA A 106 -3.88 -8.69 -0.93
CA ALA A 106 -3.18 -7.57 -1.55
C ALA A 106 -2.94 -6.43 -0.55
N HIS A 107 -1.68 -6.18 -0.20
CA HIS A 107 -1.30 -5.17 0.78
C HIS A 107 -0.28 -4.19 0.18
N GLY A 108 0.99 -4.28 0.51
CA GLY A 108 2.00 -3.41 -0.07
C GLY A 108 2.15 -3.61 -1.57
N LEU A 109 2.22 -2.51 -2.29
CA LEU A 109 2.52 -2.48 -3.71
C LEU A 109 3.52 -1.37 -3.96
N ASP A 110 4.64 -1.69 -4.57
CA ASP A 110 5.64 -0.71 -4.96
C ASP A 110 6.19 -1.03 -6.36
N LEU A 111 6.68 -0.02 -7.06
CA LEU A 111 7.16 -0.13 -8.43
C LEU A 111 8.63 0.24 -8.51
N ARG A 112 9.39 -0.53 -9.27
CA ARG A 112 10.79 -0.30 -9.50
C ARG A 112 11.16 -0.45 -10.97
N LYS A 113 11.94 0.50 -11.44
CA LYS A 113 12.62 0.40 -12.74
C LYS A 113 13.92 -0.37 -12.59
N GLU A 114 14.09 -1.40 -13.40
CA GLU A 114 15.29 -2.23 -13.46
C GLU A 114 15.78 -2.31 -14.91
N GLY A 115 16.88 -1.62 -15.17
CA GLY A 115 17.36 -1.44 -16.55
C GLY A 115 16.36 -0.66 -17.39
N ARG A 116 15.77 -1.31 -18.40
CA ARG A 116 14.77 -0.72 -19.30
C ARG A 116 13.33 -1.11 -18.95
N GLU A 117 13.12 -2.04 -18.04
CA GLU A 117 11.81 -2.55 -17.66
C GLU A 117 11.39 -2.03 -16.28
N GLU A 118 10.09 -2.01 -16.04
CA GLU A 118 9.48 -1.70 -14.75
C GLU A 118 8.79 -2.94 -14.22
N PHE A 119 8.91 -3.14 -12.90
CA PHE A 119 8.34 -4.27 -12.20
C PHE A 119 7.57 -3.79 -10.98
N ILE A 120 6.52 -4.52 -10.64
CA ILE A 120 5.75 -4.30 -9.43
C ILE A 120 6.08 -5.39 -8.42
N TYR A 121 6.23 -4.98 -7.18
CA TYR A 121 6.46 -5.85 -6.04
C TYR A 121 5.23 -5.80 -5.14
N HIS A 122 4.67 -6.95 -4.87
CA HIS A 122 3.44 -7.12 -4.10
C HIS A 122 3.76 -7.84 -2.80
N CYS A 123 3.15 -7.39 -1.70
CA CYS A 123 3.05 -8.17 -0.47
C CYS A 123 1.64 -8.75 -0.37
N ASP A 124 1.55 -10.07 -0.20
CA ASP A 124 0.28 -10.77 0.05
C ASP A 124 0.26 -11.29 1.50
N THR A 125 -0.57 -10.69 2.31
CA THR A 125 -0.69 -11.01 3.73
C THR A 125 -1.37 -12.34 3.97
N ASN A 126 -2.27 -12.78 3.08
CA ASN A 126 -2.96 -14.06 3.18
C ASN A 126 -2.08 -15.24 2.75
N LYS A 127 -1.42 -15.11 1.60
CA LYS A 127 -0.50 -16.13 1.10
C LYS A 127 0.87 -16.09 1.76
N ARG A 128 1.15 -15.00 2.49
CA ARG A 128 2.41 -14.82 3.21
C ARG A 128 3.61 -14.87 2.28
N ASN A 129 3.53 -14.11 1.20
CA ASN A 129 4.58 -14.07 0.19
C ASN A 129 4.82 -12.66 -0.34
N VAL A 130 5.96 -12.51 -0.99
CA VAL A 130 6.29 -11.34 -1.81
C VAL A 130 6.40 -11.81 -3.25
N VAL A 131 5.73 -11.09 -4.15
CA VAL A 131 5.66 -11.45 -5.57
C VAL A 131 6.16 -10.31 -6.42
N LYS A 132 7.09 -10.59 -7.32
CA LYS A 132 7.51 -9.66 -8.36
C LYS A 132 6.77 -9.98 -9.64
N THR A 133 6.14 -8.96 -10.24
CA THR A 133 5.44 -9.09 -11.53
C THR A 133 5.94 -8.06 -12.54
N ARG A 134 5.66 -8.31 -13.81
CA ARG A 134 5.64 -7.28 -14.84
C ARG A 134 4.41 -6.39 -14.65
N LEU A 135 4.34 -5.29 -15.38
CA LEU A 135 3.21 -4.34 -15.31
C LEU A 135 1.88 -4.96 -15.78
N ASP A 136 1.92 -6.06 -16.52
CA ASP A 136 0.74 -6.81 -16.99
C ASP A 136 0.27 -7.90 -16.02
N GLY A 137 0.98 -8.08 -14.89
CA GLY A 137 0.68 -9.10 -13.90
C GLY A 137 1.42 -10.43 -14.08
N THR A 138 2.23 -10.57 -15.14
CA THR A 138 3.06 -11.77 -15.35
C THR A 138 4.05 -11.93 -14.21
N VAL A 139 3.98 -13.05 -13.48
CA VAL A 139 4.88 -13.33 -12.35
C VAL A 139 6.31 -13.58 -12.84
N VAL A 140 7.27 -12.89 -12.25
CA VAL A 140 8.70 -13.07 -12.48
C VAL A 140 9.29 -14.02 -11.44
N TRP A 141 8.95 -13.79 -10.18
CA TRP A 141 9.29 -14.67 -9.06
C TRP A 141 8.35 -14.43 -7.88
N GLU A 142 8.32 -15.41 -7.00
CA GLU A 142 7.57 -15.40 -5.74
C GLU A 142 8.47 -15.91 -4.62
N ARG A 143 8.36 -15.30 -3.42
CA ARG A 143 9.11 -15.68 -2.22
C ARG A 143 8.17 -15.77 -1.03
N GLY A 144 8.11 -16.95 -0.45
CA GLY A 144 7.36 -17.21 0.78
C GLY A 144 8.17 -16.87 2.03
N VAL A 145 7.88 -17.58 3.10
CA VAL A 145 8.56 -17.42 4.40
C VAL A 145 10.07 -17.63 4.24
N PRO A 146 10.92 -16.69 4.67
CA PRO A 146 12.36 -16.80 4.58
C PRO A 146 12.92 -17.76 5.67
N MET A 147 12.74 -19.04 5.48
CA MET A 147 13.19 -20.06 6.43
C MET A 147 14.71 -20.04 6.67
N GLU A 148 15.48 -19.60 5.67
CA GLU A 148 16.94 -19.42 5.74
C GLU A 148 17.36 -18.42 6.80
N SER A 149 16.45 -17.53 7.22
CA SER A 149 16.69 -16.55 8.28
C SER A 149 16.86 -17.21 9.67
N GLY A 150 16.34 -18.41 9.86
CA GLY A 150 16.24 -19.06 11.16
C GLY A 150 15.32 -18.33 12.15
N LYS A 151 14.49 -17.38 11.66
CA LYS A 151 13.57 -16.56 12.49
C LYS A 151 12.18 -17.15 12.58
N TYR A 152 11.86 -18.10 11.73
CA TYR A 152 10.52 -18.71 11.65
C TYR A 152 10.60 -20.20 11.93
N SER A 153 9.61 -20.64 12.69
CA SER A 153 9.23 -22.03 12.88
C SER A 153 7.76 -22.16 12.48
N ASN A 154 7.12 -23.30 12.79
CA ASN A 154 5.69 -23.48 12.51
C ASN A 154 4.76 -22.60 13.37
N LYS A 155 5.29 -21.83 14.33
CA LYS A 155 4.52 -21.03 15.28
C LYS A 155 4.59 -19.54 15.02
N GLU A 156 5.72 -19.04 14.53
CA GLU A 156 5.91 -17.62 14.28
C GLU A 156 5.24 -17.21 12.97
N PRO A 157 4.37 -16.21 12.97
CA PRO A 157 3.74 -15.74 11.76
C PRO A 157 4.72 -14.93 10.90
N TYR A 158 4.72 -15.17 9.59
CA TYR A 158 5.29 -14.28 8.59
C TYR A 158 4.14 -13.64 7.80
N ILE A 159 3.99 -12.34 7.90
CA ILE A 159 2.93 -11.58 7.21
C ILE A 159 3.54 -10.32 6.61
N PRO A 160 4.10 -10.39 5.39
CA PRO A 160 4.78 -9.26 4.76
C PRO A 160 3.77 -8.17 4.42
N THR A 161 4.11 -6.93 4.77
CA THR A 161 3.20 -5.80 4.58
C THR A 161 3.67 -4.82 3.52
N ASN A 162 4.97 -4.62 3.38
CA ASN A 162 5.51 -3.70 2.40
C ASN A 162 6.95 -4.05 2.01
N VAL A 163 7.39 -3.48 0.89
CA VAL A 163 8.75 -3.54 0.41
C VAL A 163 9.35 -2.14 0.33
N ALA A 164 10.68 -2.07 0.40
CA ALA A 164 11.43 -0.87 0.08
C ALA A 164 12.66 -1.23 -0.73
N PHE A 165 13.14 -0.32 -1.56
CA PHE A 165 14.27 -0.57 -2.44
C PHE A 165 15.53 0.10 -1.92
N GLY A 166 16.61 -0.66 -1.87
CA GLY A 166 17.93 -0.18 -1.53
C GLY A 166 18.85 -0.03 -2.74
N PRO A 167 20.10 0.42 -2.51
CA PRO A 167 21.12 0.47 -3.54
C PRO A 167 21.39 -0.91 -4.15
N ASN A 168 21.96 -0.93 -5.37
CA ASN A 168 22.40 -2.15 -6.03
C ASN A 168 21.34 -3.26 -6.17
N GLY A 169 20.07 -2.87 -6.26
CA GLY A 169 18.98 -3.81 -6.44
C GLY A 169 18.53 -4.52 -5.18
N MET A 170 19.01 -4.14 -4.00
CA MET A 170 18.52 -4.71 -2.75
C MET A 170 17.03 -4.44 -2.54
N LEU A 171 16.36 -5.41 -1.95
CA LEU A 171 14.96 -5.36 -1.57
C LEU A 171 14.87 -5.58 -0.05
N PHE A 172 14.19 -4.67 0.62
CA PHE A 172 13.84 -4.78 2.05
C PHE A 172 12.37 -5.18 2.15
N VAL A 173 12.09 -6.25 2.85
CA VAL A 173 10.73 -6.75 3.07
C VAL A 173 10.41 -6.64 4.55
N ALA A 174 9.36 -5.89 4.88
CA ALA A 174 8.88 -5.76 6.24
C ALA A 174 7.85 -6.83 6.56
N ASP A 175 8.11 -7.66 7.57
CA ASP A 175 7.15 -8.58 8.19
C ASP A 175 6.32 -7.82 9.23
N GLY A 176 5.53 -6.82 8.75
CA GLY A 176 4.93 -5.81 9.62
C GLY A 176 3.74 -6.28 10.43
N TYR A 177 3.02 -7.32 9.99
CA TYR A 177 1.89 -7.92 10.73
C TYR A 177 2.22 -9.31 11.28
N GLY A 178 3.42 -9.81 11.02
CA GLY A 178 3.91 -11.08 11.53
C GLY A 178 4.78 -10.91 12.77
N SER A 179 6.06 -11.20 12.62
CA SER A 179 7.04 -11.22 13.72
C SER A 179 7.95 -9.98 13.77
N ASN A 180 7.62 -8.94 13.02
CA ASN A 180 8.26 -7.61 13.02
C ASN A 180 9.76 -7.61 12.62
N TRP A 181 10.15 -8.51 11.73
CA TRP A 181 11.48 -8.54 11.14
C TRP A 181 11.55 -7.74 9.84
N ILE A 182 12.74 -7.29 9.47
CA ILE A 182 13.03 -6.77 8.13
C ILE A 182 14.04 -7.74 7.46
N HIS A 183 13.63 -8.31 6.33
CA HIS A 183 14.43 -9.22 5.54
C HIS A 183 15.02 -8.50 4.34
N ILE A 184 16.29 -8.76 4.06
CA ILE A 184 16.99 -8.21 2.90
C ILE A 184 17.21 -9.30 1.87
N TYR A 185 16.87 -8.99 0.63
CA TYR A 185 17.07 -9.83 -0.54
C TYR A 185 17.94 -9.11 -1.57
N ASP A 186 18.62 -9.86 -2.42
CA ASP A 186 19.29 -9.31 -3.59
C ASP A 186 18.31 -8.98 -4.72
N ALA A 187 18.80 -8.43 -5.83
CA ALA A 187 17.99 -8.08 -7.01
C ALA A 187 17.28 -9.30 -7.66
N LYS A 188 17.73 -10.52 -7.40
CA LYS A 188 17.15 -11.77 -7.90
C LYS A 188 16.12 -12.37 -6.94
N GLY A 189 15.90 -11.71 -5.80
CA GLY A 189 15.02 -12.20 -4.74
C GLY A 189 15.63 -13.31 -3.90
N ASN A 190 16.96 -13.46 -3.84
CA ASN A 190 17.61 -14.40 -2.93
C ASN A 190 17.81 -13.74 -1.57
N TYR A 191 17.44 -14.44 -0.52
CA TYR A 191 17.62 -14.00 0.86
C TYR A 191 19.09 -13.73 1.17
N GLN A 192 19.37 -12.62 1.84
CA GLN A 192 20.70 -12.21 2.24
C GLN A 192 20.86 -12.22 3.76
N LYS A 193 19.99 -11.51 4.46
CA LYS A 193 20.00 -11.41 5.92
C LYS A 193 18.71 -10.83 6.47
N THR A 194 18.52 -10.96 7.76
CA THR A 194 17.51 -10.27 8.56
C THR A 194 18.18 -9.20 9.40
N ILE A 195 17.53 -8.06 9.48
CA ILE A 195 17.93 -6.94 10.34
C ILE A 195 16.79 -6.60 11.29
N THR A 196 17.07 -5.74 12.26
CA THR A 196 16.19 -5.37 13.37
C THR A 196 15.94 -6.51 14.35
N THR A 197 15.32 -6.17 15.46
CA THR A 197 14.77 -7.11 16.44
C THR A 197 13.38 -6.62 16.80
N PRO A 198 12.41 -7.51 17.03
CA PRO A 198 11.10 -7.09 17.56
C PRO A 198 11.27 -6.40 18.91
N GLY A 199 10.66 -5.23 19.08
CA GLY A 199 10.73 -4.49 20.33
C GLY A 199 10.17 -3.08 20.22
N SER A 200 10.24 -2.34 21.32
CA SER A 200 9.76 -0.96 21.45
C SER A 200 10.88 0.08 21.54
N GLU A 201 12.12 -0.37 21.57
CA GLU A 201 13.29 0.50 21.66
C GLU A 201 13.67 1.08 20.30
N ARG A 202 14.46 2.14 20.31
CA ARG A 202 14.91 2.82 19.09
C ARG A 202 15.78 1.91 18.24
N GLY A 203 15.34 1.60 17.01
CA GLY A 203 16.04 0.69 16.09
C GLY A 203 15.58 -0.78 16.20
N GLN A 204 14.53 -1.02 16.96
CA GLN A 204 13.82 -2.29 17.01
C GLN A 204 12.57 -2.26 16.18
#